data_a73b5e58f4240d92ca9024cfd56a5a10
#
_entry.id   a73b5e58f4240d92ca9024cfd56a5a10
#
_cell.length_a   1.000
_cell.length_b   1.000
_cell.length_c   1.000
_cell.angle_alpha   90.00
_cell.angle_beta   90.00
_cell.angle_gamma   90.00
#
_symmetry.space_group_name_H-M   'P 1'
#
loop_
_entity.id
_entity.type
_entity.pdbx_description
1 polymer ?
#
loop_
_entity_poly.entity_id
_entity_poly.type
_entity_poly.pdbx_seq_one_letter_code
_entity_poly.pdbx_strand_id
1 'polypeptide(L)'
;MASVDTVPVFAFSTCPKLKRVILSDNVKKIGQSAFIYCGELTSVKLPQNLQSIDFFAFADCRKLKTLYIPETVTEIGAEAFINCDSLTVHGKKNSYAYYYCKMNGIPFVSEGTASKPETNRPYIKSVDSDIVNKQIYVTIDLSGKVKNADGYQYQIYDGTKVLANKNSANTTCILKKVPTMGFARVRSYTVQNGKKSYSRWSN
;
A
#
# COMPACT_ATOMS: atom_id res chain seq x y z
N MET A 1 -13.44 21.54 18.50
CA MET A 1 -12.08 21.41 17.90
C MET A 1 -12.16 20.37 16.81
N ALA A 2 -11.73 20.70 15.60
CA ALA A 2 -11.66 19.70 14.52
C ALA A 2 -10.64 18.63 14.92
N SER A 3 -11.03 17.35 14.93
CA SER A 3 -10.11 16.26 15.21
C SER A 3 -9.18 16.08 14.00
N VAL A 4 -7.87 16.12 14.23
CA VAL A 4 -6.87 15.84 13.20
C VAL A 4 -6.93 14.35 12.89
N ASP A 5 -7.36 14.00 11.68
CA ASP A 5 -7.46 12.60 11.21
C ASP A 5 -6.31 12.21 10.27
N THR A 6 -5.43 13.13 9.97
CA THR A 6 -4.32 12.95 9.04
C THR A 6 -3.04 13.54 9.63
N VAL A 7 -1.95 12.77 9.63
CA VAL A 7 -0.59 13.30 9.80
C VAL A 7 -0.21 13.94 8.45
N PRO A 8 0.04 15.27 8.41
CA PRO A 8 0.30 15.96 7.15
C PRO A 8 1.56 15.46 6.42
N VAL A 9 1.63 15.77 5.13
CA VAL A 9 2.82 15.56 4.30
C VAL A 9 4.00 16.30 4.92
N PHE A 10 5.15 15.62 5.06
CA PHE A 10 6.39 16.14 5.67
C PHE A 10 6.29 16.61 7.13
N ALA A 11 5.20 16.32 7.87
CA ALA A 11 4.96 16.89 9.20
C ALA A 11 6.11 16.75 10.19
N PHE A 12 6.84 15.63 10.15
CA PHE A 12 7.99 15.33 10.99
C PHE A 12 9.23 14.97 10.16
N SER A 13 9.26 15.40 8.90
CA SER A 13 10.39 15.15 8.02
C SER A 13 11.69 15.70 8.66
N THR A 14 12.76 14.92 8.56
CA THR A 14 14.09 15.33 9.01
C THR A 14 14.13 15.75 10.50
N CYS A 15 13.44 14.97 11.35
CA CYS A 15 13.50 15.14 12.81
C CYS A 15 14.55 14.18 13.42
N PRO A 16 15.87 14.50 13.42
CA PRO A 16 16.94 13.56 13.73
C PRO A 16 16.97 13.15 15.21
N LYS A 17 16.29 13.87 16.10
CA LYS A 17 16.21 13.56 17.53
C LYS A 17 14.89 12.88 17.93
N LEU A 18 13.97 12.67 17.00
CA LEU A 18 12.67 12.04 17.26
C LEU A 18 12.87 10.55 17.53
N LYS A 19 12.57 10.11 18.74
CA LYS A 19 12.76 8.70 19.18
C LYS A 19 11.47 7.91 19.27
N ARG A 20 10.37 8.56 19.62
CA ARG A 20 9.07 7.93 19.84
C ARG A 20 7.94 8.76 19.30
N VAL A 21 6.97 8.09 18.69
CA VAL A 21 5.72 8.69 18.21
C VAL A 21 4.54 7.88 18.74
N ILE A 22 3.54 8.58 19.24
CA ILE A 22 2.23 8.01 19.60
C ILE A 22 1.19 8.82 18.84
N LEU A 23 0.54 8.18 17.88
CA LEU A 23 -0.53 8.84 17.12
C LEU A 23 -1.86 8.69 17.86
N SER A 24 -2.68 9.74 17.81
CA SER A 24 -4.04 9.74 18.34
C SER A 24 -4.92 8.72 17.63
N ASP A 25 -5.90 8.15 18.34
CA ASP A 25 -6.84 7.16 17.79
C ASP A 25 -7.74 7.74 16.66
N ASN A 26 -7.80 9.05 16.52
CA ASN A 26 -8.53 9.71 15.42
C ASN A 26 -7.77 9.67 14.10
N VAL A 27 -6.46 9.42 14.09
CA VAL A 27 -5.65 9.44 12.87
C VAL A 27 -5.98 8.25 11.98
N LYS A 28 -6.37 8.55 10.76
CA LYS A 28 -6.72 7.57 9.71
C LYS A 28 -5.67 7.48 8.62
N LYS A 29 -4.87 8.54 8.45
CA LYS A 29 -3.89 8.63 7.37
C LYS A 29 -2.55 9.19 7.87
N ILE A 30 -1.44 8.57 7.41
CA ILE A 30 -0.10 9.12 7.52
C ILE A 30 0.29 9.60 6.13
N GLY A 31 0.52 10.90 5.98
CA GLY A 31 0.83 11.54 4.71
C GLY A 31 2.23 11.21 4.19
N GLN A 32 2.44 11.55 2.93
CA GLN A 32 3.70 11.32 2.22
C GLN A 32 4.89 11.91 3.01
N SER A 33 5.96 11.13 3.14
CA SER A 33 7.21 11.54 3.79
C SER A 33 7.05 12.12 5.21
N ALA A 34 5.96 11.77 5.90
CA ALA A 34 5.62 12.37 7.19
C ALA A 34 6.73 12.20 8.24
N PHE A 35 7.47 11.09 8.22
CA PHE A 35 8.57 10.76 9.13
C PHE A 35 9.88 10.44 8.40
N ILE A 36 10.02 10.89 7.15
CA ILE A 36 11.24 10.63 6.36
C ILE A 36 12.47 11.19 7.07
N TYR A 37 13.57 10.45 7.05
CA TYR A 37 14.86 10.80 7.70
C TYR A 37 14.81 10.97 9.22
N CYS A 38 13.83 10.32 9.90
CA CYS A 38 13.81 10.22 11.35
C CYS A 38 14.72 9.07 11.83
N GLY A 39 16.05 9.18 11.62
CA GLY A 39 17.00 8.09 11.85
C GLY A 39 17.09 7.57 13.29
N GLU A 40 16.71 8.38 14.30
CA GLU A 40 16.65 7.99 15.72
C GLU A 40 15.29 7.41 16.14
N LEU A 41 14.31 7.32 15.24
CA LEU A 41 12.98 6.82 15.55
C LEU A 41 13.03 5.32 15.84
N THR A 42 12.72 4.94 17.10
CA THR A 42 12.78 3.56 17.55
C THR A 42 11.41 2.94 17.80
N SER A 43 10.39 3.76 18.03
CA SER A 43 9.06 3.30 18.39
C SER A 43 7.97 4.19 17.82
N VAL A 44 7.01 3.56 17.17
CA VAL A 44 5.78 4.22 16.67
C VAL A 44 4.58 3.39 17.11
N LYS A 45 3.64 4.04 17.80
CA LYS A 45 2.33 3.45 18.08
C LYS A 45 1.32 3.98 17.07
N LEU A 46 0.89 3.11 16.16
CA LEU A 46 -0.16 3.38 15.20
C LEU A 46 -1.54 3.15 15.81
N PRO A 47 -2.54 3.99 15.48
CA PRO A 47 -3.91 3.80 15.96
C PRO A 47 -4.60 2.63 15.24
N GLN A 48 -5.52 1.96 15.93
CA GLN A 48 -6.26 0.81 15.36
C GLN A 48 -7.18 1.19 14.18
N ASN A 49 -7.51 2.47 14.05
CA ASN A 49 -8.34 2.99 12.95
C ASN A 49 -7.55 3.52 11.75
N LEU A 50 -6.22 3.34 11.75
CA LEU A 50 -5.38 3.77 10.63
C LEU A 50 -5.80 3.06 9.34
N GLN A 51 -5.93 3.79 8.26
CA GLN A 51 -6.39 3.29 6.96
C GLN A 51 -5.29 3.30 5.90
N SER A 52 -4.40 4.31 5.95
CA SER A 52 -3.34 4.45 4.94
C SER A 52 -2.04 4.99 5.52
N ILE A 53 -0.94 4.51 4.93
CA ILE A 53 0.43 4.99 5.11
C ILE A 53 0.91 5.36 3.71
N ASP A 54 1.28 6.61 3.48
CA ASP A 54 1.60 7.11 2.14
C ASP A 54 3.08 6.89 1.76
N PHE A 55 3.49 7.32 0.56
CA PHE A 55 4.83 7.17 0.00
C PHE A 55 5.91 7.69 0.95
N PHE A 56 7.01 6.96 1.10
CA PHE A 56 8.17 7.36 1.91
C PHE A 56 7.84 7.74 3.36
N ALA A 57 6.65 7.38 3.87
CA ALA A 57 6.16 7.87 5.15
C ALA A 57 7.14 7.65 6.30
N PHE A 58 7.89 6.54 6.29
CA PHE A 58 8.93 6.18 7.26
C PHE A 58 10.28 5.89 6.60
N ALA A 59 10.52 6.40 5.39
CA ALA A 59 11.79 6.19 4.71
C ALA A 59 12.97 6.69 5.57
N ASP A 60 14.08 5.95 5.56
CA ASP A 60 15.29 6.25 6.36
C ASP A 60 15.07 6.33 7.88
N CYS A 61 14.05 5.67 8.42
CA CYS A 61 13.89 5.45 9.86
C CYS A 61 14.74 4.26 10.32
N ARG A 62 16.08 4.39 10.20
CA ARG A 62 17.06 3.28 10.32
C ARG A 62 17.06 2.56 11.67
N LYS A 63 16.62 3.22 12.76
CA LYS A 63 16.51 2.64 14.10
C LYS A 63 15.14 2.06 14.41
N LEU A 64 14.18 2.11 13.49
CA LEU A 64 12.86 1.52 13.67
C LEU A 64 12.95 0.00 13.53
N LYS A 65 12.82 -0.72 14.66
CA LYS A 65 12.99 -2.17 14.71
C LYS A 65 11.68 -2.94 14.59
N THR A 66 10.62 -2.40 15.21
CA THR A 66 9.33 -3.06 15.25
C THR A 66 8.20 -2.06 14.99
N LEU A 67 7.25 -2.46 14.15
CA LEU A 67 6.05 -1.68 13.87
C LEU A 67 4.84 -2.60 13.78
N TYR A 68 3.85 -2.37 14.65
CA TYR A 68 2.56 -3.04 14.51
C TYR A 68 1.68 -2.27 13.53
N ILE A 69 1.29 -2.91 12.43
CA ILE A 69 0.37 -2.33 11.43
C ILE A 69 -0.99 -3.01 11.56
N PRO A 70 -2.05 -2.26 11.95
CA PRO A 70 -3.38 -2.83 12.14
C PRO A 70 -4.00 -3.30 10.81
N GLU A 71 -4.91 -4.27 10.88
CA GLU A 71 -5.60 -4.81 9.70
C GLU A 71 -6.52 -3.82 8.97
N THR A 72 -6.84 -2.71 9.63
CA THR A 72 -7.58 -1.59 9.06
C THR A 72 -6.79 -0.84 7.98
N VAL A 73 -5.46 -0.98 7.98
CA VAL A 73 -4.60 -0.40 6.94
C VAL A 73 -4.84 -1.14 5.63
N THR A 74 -5.32 -0.40 4.66
CA THR A 74 -5.73 -0.90 3.35
C THR A 74 -4.90 -0.32 2.22
N GLU A 75 -3.94 0.54 2.56
CA GLU A 75 -3.04 1.17 1.61
C GLU A 75 -1.70 1.49 2.29
N ILE A 76 -0.61 1.04 1.66
CA ILE A 76 0.76 1.41 2.03
C ILE A 76 1.44 1.83 0.73
N GLY A 77 1.89 3.08 0.70
CA GLY A 77 2.54 3.66 -0.47
C GLY A 77 3.88 3.00 -0.78
N ALA A 78 4.34 3.16 -2.00
CA ALA A 78 5.63 2.63 -2.40
C ALA A 78 6.74 3.23 -1.51
N GLU A 79 7.74 2.40 -1.24
CA GLU A 79 8.94 2.79 -0.49
C GLU A 79 8.65 3.42 0.89
N ALA A 80 7.43 3.16 1.45
CA ALA A 80 7.04 3.70 2.75
C ALA A 80 8.03 3.39 3.87
N PHE A 81 8.77 2.28 3.74
CA PHE A 81 9.77 1.81 4.71
C PHE A 81 11.15 1.57 4.08
N ILE A 82 11.49 2.24 2.97
CA ILE A 82 12.81 2.09 2.36
C ILE A 82 13.90 2.50 3.35
N ASN A 83 15.02 1.80 3.36
CA ASN A 83 16.16 2.00 4.28
C ASN A 83 15.79 1.85 5.78
N CYS A 84 14.73 1.12 6.10
CA CYS A 84 14.41 0.66 7.45
C CYS A 84 14.99 -0.76 7.68
N ASP A 85 16.30 -0.92 7.54
CA ASP A 85 16.98 -2.22 7.44
C ASP A 85 16.78 -3.16 8.63
N SER A 86 16.45 -2.61 9.78
CA SER A 86 16.19 -3.37 11.01
C SER A 86 14.71 -3.66 11.26
N LEU A 87 13.83 -3.21 10.37
CA LEU A 87 12.39 -3.26 10.61
C LEU A 87 11.84 -4.68 10.50
N THR A 88 11.09 -5.08 11.51
CA THR A 88 10.15 -6.20 11.50
C THR A 88 8.74 -5.65 11.68
N VAL A 89 7.86 -5.94 10.76
CA VAL A 89 6.45 -5.55 10.85
C VAL A 89 5.67 -6.65 11.57
N HIS A 90 4.83 -6.26 12.50
CA HIS A 90 3.89 -7.12 13.18
C HIS A 90 2.47 -6.81 12.71
N GLY A 91 1.64 -7.81 12.63
CA GLY A 91 0.24 -7.61 12.25
C GLY A 91 -0.49 -8.91 11.96
N LYS A 92 -1.68 -8.79 11.39
CA LYS A 92 -2.51 -9.93 11.07
C LYS A 92 -2.07 -10.62 9.78
N LYS A 93 -1.95 -11.95 9.79
CA LYS A 93 -1.69 -12.75 8.57
C LYS A 93 -2.78 -12.46 7.53
N ASN A 94 -2.37 -12.37 6.27
CA ASN A 94 -3.23 -12.04 5.13
C ASN A 94 -3.85 -10.63 5.18
N SER A 95 -3.32 -9.73 6.02
CA SER A 95 -3.62 -8.30 5.95
C SER A 95 -2.90 -7.65 4.77
N TYR A 96 -3.26 -6.39 4.47
CA TYR A 96 -2.55 -5.61 3.47
C TYR A 96 -1.05 -5.48 3.81
N ALA A 97 -0.74 -5.19 5.09
CA ALA A 97 0.64 -5.09 5.57
C ALA A 97 1.43 -6.39 5.39
N TYR A 98 0.79 -7.56 5.58
CA TYR A 98 1.43 -8.86 5.32
C TYR A 98 1.91 -8.99 3.87
N TYR A 99 1.04 -8.67 2.90
CA TYR A 99 1.40 -8.80 1.50
C TYR A 99 2.40 -7.72 1.06
N TYR A 100 2.24 -6.49 1.55
CA TYR A 100 3.21 -5.42 1.31
C TYR A 100 4.62 -5.83 1.77
N CYS A 101 4.75 -6.33 3.00
CA CYS A 101 6.03 -6.79 3.53
C CYS A 101 6.63 -7.94 2.72
N LYS A 102 5.79 -8.91 2.34
CA LYS A 102 6.23 -10.04 1.52
C LYS A 102 6.78 -9.60 0.15
N MET A 103 6.15 -8.62 -0.47
CA MET A 103 6.57 -8.09 -1.77
C MET A 103 7.85 -7.25 -1.68
N ASN A 104 8.06 -6.58 -0.56
CA ASN A 104 9.19 -5.67 -0.36
C ASN A 104 10.34 -6.29 0.47
N GLY A 105 10.29 -7.60 0.76
CA GLY A 105 11.34 -8.30 1.51
C GLY A 105 11.45 -7.87 2.99
N ILE A 106 10.41 -7.25 3.56
CA ILE A 106 10.39 -6.81 4.96
C ILE A 106 9.96 -7.99 5.85
N PRO A 107 10.72 -8.35 6.90
CA PRO A 107 10.33 -9.36 7.86
C PRO A 107 8.96 -9.09 8.46
N PHE A 108 8.09 -10.11 8.49
CA PHE A 108 6.75 -10.01 9.04
C PHE A 108 6.46 -11.08 10.08
N VAL A 109 6.00 -10.66 11.25
CA VAL A 109 5.54 -11.55 12.33
C VAL A 109 4.02 -11.47 12.43
N SER A 110 3.39 -12.63 12.23
CA SER A 110 1.93 -12.75 12.31
C SER A 110 1.47 -12.82 13.75
N GLU A 111 0.57 -11.92 14.16
CA GLU A 111 -0.12 -11.97 15.43
C GLU A 111 -1.56 -12.46 15.24
N GLY A 112 -1.94 -13.45 16.04
CA GLY A 112 -3.32 -13.99 16.07
C GLY A 112 -3.63 -15.02 14.97
N THR A 113 -4.81 -15.61 15.06
CA THR A 113 -5.35 -16.55 14.09
C THR A 113 -5.66 -15.82 12.78
N ALA A 114 -5.21 -16.39 11.67
CA ALA A 114 -5.50 -15.87 10.33
C ALA A 114 -7.01 -15.68 10.13
N SER A 115 -7.49 -14.42 10.13
CA SER A 115 -8.79 -14.18 9.52
C SER A 115 -8.65 -14.37 8.01
N LYS A 116 -9.64 -15.05 7.43
CA LYS A 116 -9.75 -15.18 5.97
C LYS A 116 -9.67 -13.77 5.37
N PRO A 117 -8.85 -13.51 4.33
CA PRO A 117 -8.80 -12.19 3.73
C PRO A 117 -10.21 -11.75 3.33
N GLU A 118 -10.51 -10.47 3.42
CA GLU A 118 -11.72 -9.93 2.80
C GLU A 118 -11.74 -10.41 1.35
N THR A 119 -12.67 -11.31 1.04
CA THR A 119 -12.70 -12.08 -0.22
C THR A 119 -12.95 -11.22 -1.46
N ASN A 120 -13.08 -9.90 -1.29
CA ASN A 120 -13.52 -8.99 -2.35
C ASN A 120 -12.41 -8.06 -2.89
N ARG A 121 -11.16 -8.24 -2.46
CA ARG A 121 -10.04 -7.45 -2.99
C ARG A 121 -9.07 -8.31 -3.80
N PRO A 122 -8.69 -7.87 -5.00
CA PRO A 122 -7.59 -8.50 -5.71
C PRO A 122 -6.26 -8.11 -5.07
N TYR A 123 -5.30 -9.03 -5.05
CA TYR A 123 -3.92 -8.77 -4.65
C TYR A 123 -3.01 -8.88 -5.87
N ILE A 124 -2.15 -7.91 -6.04
CA ILE A 124 -1.10 -7.94 -7.06
C ILE A 124 -0.06 -8.97 -6.63
N LYS A 125 0.19 -9.96 -7.49
CA LYS A 125 1.22 -10.98 -7.30
C LYS A 125 2.57 -10.50 -7.82
N SER A 126 2.58 -9.91 -9.00
CA SER A 126 3.75 -9.33 -9.63
C SER A 126 3.39 -8.16 -10.52
N VAL A 127 4.35 -7.28 -10.72
CA VAL A 127 4.32 -6.21 -11.70
C VAL A 127 5.64 -6.27 -12.44
N ASP A 128 5.58 -6.61 -13.73
CA ASP A 128 6.73 -6.70 -14.60
C ASP A 128 6.64 -5.63 -15.68
N SER A 129 7.77 -5.11 -16.12
CA SER A 129 7.80 -4.10 -17.17
C SER A 129 8.83 -4.42 -18.24
N ASP A 130 8.41 -4.30 -19.49
CA ASP A 130 9.25 -4.48 -20.66
C ASP A 130 9.28 -3.20 -21.48
N ILE A 131 10.41 -2.92 -22.13
CA ILE A 131 10.54 -1.84 -23.10
C ILE A 131 10.66 -2.44 -24.48
N VAL A 132 9.61 -2.30 -25.29
CA VAL A 132 9.58 -2.76 -26.68
C VAL A 132 9.38 -1.56 -27.59
N ASN A 133 10.26 -1.37 -28.57
CA ASN A 133 10.21 -0.26 -29.52
C ASN A 133 10.07 1.12 -28.83
N LYS A 134 10.86 1.37 -27.79
CA LYS A 134 10.81 2.60 -26.96
C LYS A 134 9.46 2.84 -26.25
N GLN A 135 8.66 1.82 -26.08
CA GLN A 135 7.38 1.89 -25.36
C GLN A 135 7.42 0.98 -24.13
N ILE A 136 6.89 1.46 -23.01
CA ILE A 136 6.79 0.70 -21.76
C ILE A 136 5.49 -0.12 -21.80
N TYR A 137 5.63 -1.40 -21.56
CA TYR A 137 4.52 -2.35 -21.34
C TYR A 137 4.60 -2.81 -19.89
N VAL A 138 3.49 -2.72 -19.17
CA VAL A 138 3.43 -3.18 -17.77
C VAL A 138 2.48 -4.35 -17.68
N THR A 139 2.99 -5.49 -17.24
CA THR A 139 2.20 -6.69 -16.94
C THR A 139 1.90 -6.73 -15.45
N ILE A 140 0.63 -6.84 -15.10
CA ILE A 140 0.17 -6.96 -13.71
C ILE A 140 -0.53 -8.30 -13.55
N ASP A 141 0.00 -9.15 -12.67
CA ASP A 141 -0.59 -10.43 -12.31
C ASP A 141 -1.21 -10.39 -10.91
N LEU A 142 -2.36 -10.99 -10.76
CA LEU A 142 -3.03 -11.14 -9.47
C LEU A 142 -2.74 -12.51 -8.86
N SER A 143 -2.78 -12.59 -7.55
CA SER A 143 -2.59 -13.84 -6.80
C SER A 143 -3.73 -14.86 -6.99
N GLY A 144 -4.82 -14.47 -7.64
CA GLY A 144 -5.98 -15.32 -7.92
C GLY A 144 -7.24 -14.51 -8.21
N LYS A 145 -8.30 -15.22 -8.52
CA LYS A 145 -9.62 -14.61 -8.76
C LYS A 145 -10.29 -14.21 -7.44
N VAL A 146 -10.89 -13.04 -7.44
CA VAL A 146 -11.78 -12.58 -6.37
C VAL A 146 -13.14 -13.25 -6.55
N LYS A 147 -13.68 -13.83 -5.47
CA LYS A 147 -14.99 -14.49 -5.51
C LYS A 147 -16.07 -13.49 -5.95
N ASN A 148 -16.91 -13.89 -6.88
CA ASN A 148 -18.02 -13.10 -7.45
C ASN A 148 -17.59 -11.81 -8.18
N ALA A 149 -16.33 -11.65 -8.57
CA ALA A 149 -15.92 -10.53 -9.41
C ALA A 149 -16.22 -10.84 -10.89
N ASP A 150 -16.84 -9.89 -11.57
CA ASP A 150 -17.06 -9.94 -13.02
C ASP A 150 -15.81 -9.48 -13.78
N GLY A 151 -14.91 -8.78 -13.09
CA GLY A 151 -13.63 -8.36 -13.65
C GLY A 151 -12.85 -7.41 -12.76
N TYR A 152 -11.79 -6.89 -13.34
CA TYR A 152 -10.80 -6.06 -12.64
C TYR A 152 -10.54 -4.79 -13.43
N GLN A 153 -10.29 -3.70 -12.69
CA GLN A 153 -9.76 -2.46 -13.24
C GLN A 153 -8.31 -2.33 -12.79
N TYR A 154 -7.40 -2.25 -13.76
CA TYR A 154 -5.96 -2.11 -13.57
C TYR A 154 -5.53 -0.69 -13.88
N GLN A 155 -4.70 -0.10 -13.05
CA GLN A 155 -4.15 1.24 -13.27
C GLN A 155 -2.66 1.29 -12.98
N ILE A 156 -1.94 2.10 -13.76
CA ILE A 156 -0.65 2.66 -13.40
C ILE A 156 -0.89 4.13 -13.08
N TYR A 157 -0.35 4.61 -11.99
CA TYR A 157 -0.53 5.99 -11.54
C TYR A 157 0.78 6.55 -10.98
N ASP A 158 0.88 7.87 -10.95
CA ASP A 158 1.97 8.63 -10.34
C ASP A 158 1.35 9.72 -9.48
N GLY A 159 1.51 9.60 -8.17
CA GLY A 159 0.77 10.43 -7.21
C GLY A 159 -0.75 10.37 -7.45
N THR A 160 -1.35 11.46 -7.90
CA THR A 160 -2.79 11.53 -8.21
C THR A 160 -3.13 11.28 -9.68
N LYS A 161 -2.12 11.26 -10.55
CA LYS A 161 -2.31 11.16 -12.00
C LYS A 161 -2.37 9.70 -12.44
N VAL A 162 -3.44 9.32 -13.13
CA VAL A 162 -3.55 8.02 -13.79
C VAL A 162 -2.79 8.07 -15.12
N LEU A 163 -1.77 7.23 -15.26
CA LEU A 163 -0.93 7.11 -16.45
C LEU A 163 -1.49 6.10 -17.45
N ALA A 164 -2.06 5.02 -16.95
CA ALA A 164 -2.70 3.99 -17.76
C ALA A 164 -3.85 3.35 -16.98
N ASN A 165 -4.92 2.94 -17.70
CA ASN A 165 -6.10 2.32 -17.12
C ASN A 165 -6.67 1.28 -18.10
N LYS A 166 -7.05 0.09 -17.58
CA LYS A 166 -7.67 -0.96 -18.37
C LYS A 166 -8.58 -1.82 -17.51
N ASN A 167 -9.73 -2.19 -18.06
CA ASN A 167 -10.59 -3.22 -17.49
C ASN A 167 -10.31 -4.58 -18.16
N SER A 168 -10.30 -5.65 -17.39
CA SER A 168 -10.12 -7.02 -17.87
C SER A 168 -10.91 -7.99 -16.99
N ALA A 169 -11.43 -9.04 -17.58
CA ALA A 169 -11.99 -10.18 -16.82
C ALA A 169 -10.89 -11.12 -16.29
N ASN A 170 -9.68 -11.00 -16.82
CA ASN A 170 -8.54 -11.85 -16.49
C ASN A 170 -7.76 -11.33 -15.29
N THR A 171 -7.12 -12.23 -14.57
CA THR A 171 -6.22 -11.94 -13.44
C THR A 171 -4.84 -11.45 -13.89
N THR A 172 -4.51 -11.60 -15.18
CA THR A 172 -3.33 -11.01 -15.81
C THR A 172 -3.76 -9.91 -16.75
N CYS A 173 -3.13 -8.75 -16.68
CA CYS A 173 -3.41 -7.62 -17.55
C CYS A 173 -2.13 -6.94 -18.04
N ILE A 174 -2.03 -6.72 -19.34
CA ILE A 174 -0.95 -5.94 -19.95
C ILE A 174 -1.48 -4.55 -20.25
N LEU A 175 -0.88 -3.55 -19.63
CA LEU A 175 -1.05 -2.13 -19.92
C LEU A 175 0.01 -1.72 -20.93
N LYS A 176 -0.44 -1.19 -22.07
CA LYS A 176 0.43 -0.85 -23.20
C LYS A 176 0.69 0.65 -23.24
N LYS A 177 1.86 1.04 -23.73
CA LYS A 177 2.25 2.45 -23.99
C LYS A 177 2.14 3.31 -22.71
N VAL A 178 2.60 2.77 -21.59
CA VAL A 178 2.68 3.53 -20.34
C VAL A 178 3.72 4.65 -20.53
N PRO A 179 3.37 5.93 -20.32
CA PRO A 179 4.27 7.03 -20.70
C PRO A 179 5.51 7.14 -19.84
N THR A 180 5.42 6.74 -18.58
CA THR A 180 6.53 6.71 -17.62
C THR A 180 6.32 5.56 -16.64
N MET A 181 7.33 5.24 -15.85
CA MET A 181 7.18 4.33 -14.72
C MET A 181 6.26 4.95 -13.67
N GLY A 182 5.48 4.11 -13.01
CA GLY A 182 4.55 4.51 -11.98
C GLY A 182 4.15 3.31 -11.12
N PHE A 183 3.23 3.52 -10.19
CA PHE A 183 2.75 2.49 -9.29
C PHE A 183 1.54 1.77 -9.85
N ALA A 184 1.48 0.46 -9.63
CA ALA A 184 0.36 -0.36 -10.04
C ALA A 184 -0.70 -0.42 -8.94
N ARG A 185 -1.97 -0.36 -9.32
CA ARG A 185 -3.09 -0.69 -8.45
C ARG A 185 -4.19 -1.41 -9.22
N VAL A 186 -4.97 -2.19 -8.51
CA VAL A 186 -6.08 -2.94 -9.10
C VAL A 186 -7.28 -2.94 -8.15
N ARG A 187 -8.47 -3.00 -8.69
CA ARG A 187 -9.71 -3.27 -7.96
C ARG A 187 -10.60 -4.21 -8.74
N SER A 188 -11.38 -5.03 -8.05
CA SER A 188 -12.42 -5.85 -8.66
C SER A 188 -13.70 -5.03 -8.88
N TYR A 189 -14.56 -5.49 -9.79
CA TYR A 189 -15.90 -4.96 -9.94
C TYR A 189 -16.91 -6.08 -10.16
N THR A 190 -18.14 -5.78 -9.78
CA THR A 190 -19.34 -6.57 -10.11
C THR A 190 -20.26 -5.73 -10.99
N VAL A 191 -21.05 -6.39 -11.83
CA VAL A 191 -22.03 -5.73 -12.72
C VAL A 191 -23.43 -6.12 -12.30
N GLN A 192 -24.28 -5.16 -11.93
CA GLN A 192 -25.69 -5.38 -11.64
C GLN A 192 -26.51 -4.34 -12.42
N ASN A 193 -27.48 -4.81 -13.19
CA ASN A 193 -28.32 -3.94 -14.03
C ASN A 193 -27.51 -2.97 -14.92
N GLY A 194 -26.41 -3.44 -15.50
CA GLY A 194 -25.53 -2.64 -16.35
C GLY A 194 -24.62 -1.65 -15.60
N LYS A 195 -24.72 -1.53 -14.28
CA LYS A 195 -23.89 -0.65 -13.47
C LYS A 195 -22.77 -1.42 -12.78
N LYS A 196 -21.55 -0.85 -12.79
CA LYS A 196 -20.38 -1.41 -12.10
C LYS A 196 -20.30 -0.90 -10.66
N SER A 197 -20.14 -1.84 -9.73
CA SER A 197 -19.77 -1.57 -8.34
C SER A 197 -18.33 -2.05 -8.11
N TYR A 198 -17.50 -1.22 -7.51
CA TYR A 198 -16.07 -1.49 -7.37
C TYR A 198 -15.69 -1.77 -5.93
N SER A 199 -14.75 -2.70 -5.73
CA SER A 199 -14.01 -2.81 -4.46
C SER A 199 -13.12 -1.58 -4.24
N ARG A 200 -12.56 -1.45 -3.04
CA ARG A 200 -11.44 -0.52 -2.83
C ARG A 200 -10.25 -0.94 -3.72
N TRP A 201 -9.36 0.00 -4.01
CA TRP A 201 -8.11 -0.30 -4.69
C TRP A 201 -7.22 -1.20 -3.83
N SER A 202 -6.49 -2.09 -4.48
CA SER A 202 -5.27 -2.70 -3.95
C SER A 202 -4.07 -2.13 -4.71
N ASN A 203 -3.07 -1.85 -4.02
CA ASN A 203 -1.79 -1.46 -4.62
C ASN A 203 -0.92 -2.68 -4.77
#